data_d62dcf3caa8459081636772a3489260c
#
_entry.id   d62dcf3caa8459081636772a3489260c
#
_cell.length_a   1.000
_cell.length_b   1.000
_cell.length_c   1.000
_cell.angle_alpha   90.00
_cell.angle_beta   90.00
_cell.angle_gamma   90.00
#
_symmetry.space_group_name_H-M   'P 1'
#
loop_
_entity.id
_entity.type
_entity.pdbx_description
1 polymer ?
#
loop_
_entity_poly.entity_id
_entity_poly.type
_entity_poly.pdbx_seq_one_letter_code
_entity_poly.pdbx_strand_id
1 'polypeptide(L)' 'MNAKDFLASKGITQEQLAQQLGCTRSNVSIWFSGKNAPSVDNVTRITDALNELGANVTYDEVFKVLWQSRQERKGA' A
#
# COMPACT_ATOMS: atom_id res chain seq x y z
N MET A 1 4.36 -1.66 -11.89
CA MET A 1 3.00 -1.48 -11.29
C MET A 1 3.11 -0.57 -10.09
N ASN A 2 2.31 0.47 -10.02
CA ASN A 2 2.31 1.35 -8.85
C ASN A 2 1.34 0.82 -7.79
N ALA A 3 1.37 1.44 -6.61
CA ALA A 3 0.59 0.94 -5.47
C ALA A 3 -0.91 1.00 -5.71
N LYS A 4 -1.39 2.03 -6.41
CA LYS A 4 -2.82 2.15 -6.71
C LYS A 4 -3.28 1.03 -7.64
N ASP A 5 -2.50 0.74 -8.67
CA ASP A 5 -2.79 -0.35 -9.60
C ASP A 5 -2.72 -1.71 -8.89
N PHE A 6 -1.79 -1.85 -7.96
CA PHE A 6 -1.67 -3.07 -7.17
C PHE A 6 -2.96 -3.34 -6.39
N LEU A 7 -3.49 -2.32 -5.69
CA LEU A 7 -4.75 -2.47 -4.98
C LEU A 7 -5.90 -2.81 -5.92
N ALA A 8 -5.98 -2.12 -7.04
CA ALA A 8 -7.03 -2.36 -8.02
C ALA A 8 -6.98 -3.79 -8.53
N SER A 9 -5.79 -4.33 -8.76
CA SER A 9 -5.61 -5.71 -9.21
C SER A 9 -6.09 -6.74 -8.20
N LYS A 10 -6.11 -6.36 -6.90
CA LYS A 10 -6.60 -7.22 -5.82
C LYS A 10 -8.07 -6.97 -5.50
N GLY A 11 -8.72 -6.03 -6.19
CA GLY A 11 -10.12 -5.69 -5.93
C GLY A 11 -10.34 -4.96 -4.63
N ILE A 12 -9.34 -4.25 -4.15
CA ILE A 12 -9.40 -3.54 -2.86
C ILE A 12 -9.29 -2.05 -3.10
N THR A 13 -10.14 -1.27 -2.44
CA THR A 13 -10.08 0.19 -2.50
C THR A 13 -9.21 0.73 -1.37
N GLN A 14 -8.72 1.96 -1.55
CA GLN A 14 -7.97 2.64 -0.49
C GLN A 14 -8.82 2.82 0.76
N GLU A 15 -10.11 3.06 0.59
CA GLU A 15 -11.03 3.22 1.72
C GLU A 15 -11.17 1.92 2.51
N GLN A 16 -11.29 0.78 1.82
CA GLN A 16 -11.36 -0.52 2.49
C GLN A 16 -10.09 -0.78 3.30
N LEU A 17 -8.94 -0.49 2.70
CA LEU A 17 -7.66 -0.67 3.39
C LEU A 17 -7.56 0.27 4.60
N ALA A 18 -7.97 1.52 4.46
CA ALA A 18 -7.95 2.47 5.57
C ALA A 18 -8.82 2.01 6.73
N GLN A 19 -10.01 1.50 6.44
CA GLN A 19 -10.90 0.96 7.47
C GLN A 19 -10.27 -0.23 8.18
N GLN A 20 -9.64 -1.10 7.44
CA GLN A 20 -8.97 -2.27 8.01
C GLN A 20 -7.80 -1.87 8.91
N LEU A 21 -7.09 -0.80 8.54
CA LEU A 21 -5.95 -0.30 9.32
C LEU A 21 -6.37 0.59 10.48
N GLY A 22 -7.63 1.03 10.51
CA GLY A 22 -8.10 1.97 11.53
C GLY A 22 -7.56 3.38 11.33
N CYS A 23 -7.29 3.79 10.10
CA CYS A 23 -6.78 5.11 9.78
C CYS A 23 -7.65 5.78 8.70
N THR A 24 -7.25 6.97 8.27
CA THR A 24 -7.98 7.69 7.23
C THR A 24 -7.52 7.28 5.84
N ARG A 25 -8.40 7.47 4.87
CA ARG A 25 -8.05 7.26 3.46
C ARG A 25 -6.87 8.17 3.06
N SER A 26 -6.80 9.36 3.62
CA SER A 26 -5.69 10.29 3.35
C SER A 26 -4.34 9.69 3.72
N ASN A 27 -4.26 8.98 4.84
CA ASN A 27 -3.03 8.32 5.27
C ASN A 27 -2.63 7.23 4.26
N VAL A 28 -3.58 6.42 3.82
CA VAL A 28 -3.31 5.39 2.82
C VAL A 28 -2.82 6.04 1.52
N SER A 29 -3.46 7.11 1.10
CA SER A 29 -3.08 7.83 -0.10
C SER A 29 -1.66 8.37 -0.02
N ILE A 30 -1.26 8.89 1.14
CA ILE A 30 0.10 9.39 1.36
C ILE A 30 1.11 8.25 1.20
N TRP A 31 0.86 7.11 1.83
CA TRP A 31 1.77 5.96 1.72
C TRP A 31 1.90 5.49 0.28
N PHE A 32 0.80 5.48 -0.46
CA PHE A 32 0.75 4.94 -1.81
C PHE A 32 1.16 5.95 -2.88
N SER A 33 1.32 7.23 -2.50
CA SER A 33 1.76 8.28 -3.43
C SER A 33 3.28 8.33 -3.58
N GLY A 34 4.01 7.64 -2.72
CA GLY A 34 5.47 7.66 -2.72
C GLY A 34 6.09 8.86 -2.02
N LYS A 35 5.32 9.61 -1.26
CA LYS A 35 5.86 10.76 -0.52
C LYS A 35 6.84 10.35 0.56
N ASN A 36 6.56 9.24 1.23
CA ASN A 36 7.39 8.74 2.32
C ASN A 36 7.99 7.40 1.94
N ALA A 37 9.19 7.14 2.43
CA ALA A 37 9.79 5.83 2.26
C ALA A 37 8.98 4.79 3.03
N PRO A 38 8.79 3.58 2.49
CA PRO A 38 8.11 2.53 3.24
C PRO A 38 8.94 2.12 4.45
N SER A 39 8.28 2.02 5.61
CA SER A 39 8.92 1.55 6.83
C SER A 39 8.49 0.10 7.09
N VAL A 40 9.30 -0.62 7.88
CA VAL A 40 8.99 -2.00 8.24
C VAL A 40 7.61 -2.07 8.90
N ASP A 41 7.34 -1.19 9.86
CA ASP A 41 6.06 -1.17 10.56
C ASP A 41 4.89 -0.94 9.61
N ASN A 42 5.00 0.04 8.72
CA ASN A 42 3.93 0.35 7.79
C ASN A 42 3.70 -0.77 6.79
N VAL A 43 4.78 -1.33 6.26
CA VAL A 43 4.67 -2.43 5.29
C VAL A 43 4.03 -3.65 5.96
N THR A 44 4.43 -3.97 7.19
CA THR A 44 3.86 -5.09 7.93
C THR A 44 2.37 -4.89 8.16
N ARG A 45 1.98 -3.70 8.61
CA ARG A 45 0.56 -3.40 8.87
C ARG A 45 -0.27 -3.45 7.59
N ILE A 46 0.25 -2.90 6.51
CA ILE A 46 -0.45 -2.92 5.22
C ILE A 46 -0.58 -4.35 4.71
N THR A 47 0.50 -5.14 4.80
CA THR A 47 0.48 -6.54 4.38
C THR A 47 -0.57 -7.33 5.15
N ASP A 48 -0.58 -7.20 6.49
CA ASP A 48 -1.55 -7.90 7.33
C ASP A 48 -2.98 -7.50 6.98
N ALA A 49 -3.22 -6.20 6.81
CA ALA A 49 -4.55 -5.70 6.47
C ALA A 49 -5.02 -6.21 5.11
N LEU A 50 -4.15 -6.21 4.13
CA LEU A 50 -4.49 -6.73 2.80
C LEU A 50 -4.82 -8.21 2.85
N ASN A 51 -4.07 -8.98 3.63
CA ASN A 51 -4.33 -10.42 3.78
C ASN A 51 -5.65 -10.67 4.50
N GLU A 52 -5.99 -9.85 5.49
CA GLU A 52 -7.28 -9.94 6.15
C GLU A 52 -8.43 -9.63 5.20
N LEU A 53 -8.18 -8.80 4.19
CA LEU A 53 -9.16 -8.50 3.13
C LEU A 53 -9.14 -9.53 1.99
N GLY A 54 -8.32 -10.57 2.12
CA GLY A 54 -8.29 -11.66 1.16
C GLY A 54 -7.33 -11.49 -0.02
N ALA A 55 -6.43 -10.53 0.06
CA ALA A 55 -5.52 -10.24 -1.06
C ALA A 55 -4.43 -11.29 -1.26
N ASN A 56 -4.05 -12.00 -0.20
CA ASN A 56 -3.04 -13.05 -0.25
C ASN A 56 -1.71 -12.54 -0.80
N VAL A 57 -1.14 -11.55 -0.13
CA VAL A 57 0.11 -10.91 -0.52
C VAL A 57 1.21 -11.17 0.50
N THR A 58 2.46 -10.96 0.08
CA THR A 58 3.62 -11.09 0.97
C THR A 58 4.16 -9.71 1.31
N TYR A 59 4.96 -9.65 2.39
CA TYR A 59 5.67 -8.43 2.76
C TYR A 59 6.52 -7.90 1.60
N ASP A 60 7.26 -8.78 0.93
CA ASP A 60 8.12 -8.39 -0.18
C ASP A 60 7.34 -7.75 -1.32
N GLU A 61 6.19 -8.31 -1.66
CA GLU A 61 5.36 -7.74 -2.71
C GLU A 61 4.91 -6.33 -2.35
N VAL A 62 4.43 -6.15 -1.14
CA VAL A 62 3.94 -4.85 -0.67
C VAL A 62 5.09 -3.85 -0.62
N PHE A 63 6.23 -4.27 -0.07
CA PHE A 63 7.40 -3.41 -0.01
C PHE A 63 7.84 -2.94 -1.40
N LYS A 64 7.94 -3.87 -2.35
CA LYS A 64 8.37 -3.55 -3.71
C LYS A 64 7.41 -2.57 -4.38
N VAL A 65 6.11 -2.77 -4.21
CA VAL A 65 5.11 -1.90 -4.81
C VAL A 65 5.21 -0.48 -4.24
N LEU A 66 5.33 -0.35 -2.93
CA LEU A 66 5.48 0.94 -2.28
C LEU A 66 6.79 1.62 -2.69
N TRP A 67 7.86 0.84 -2.76
CA TRP A 67 9.16 1.36 -3.19
C TRP A 67 9.11 1.85 -4.63
N GLN A 68 8.47 1.11 -5.53
CA GLN A 68 8.32 1.52 -6.92
C GLN A 68 7.52 2.81 -7.04
N SER A 69 6.46 2.97 -6.26
CA SER A 69 5.69 4.21 -6.24
C SER A 69 6.57 5.41 -5.87
N ARG A 70 7.47 5.21 -4.91
CA ARG A 70 8.40 6.25 -4.52
C ARG A 70 9.40 6.56 -5.65
N GLN A 71 9.90 5.54 -6.33
CA GLN A 71 10.84 5.71 -7.44
C GLN A 71 10.17 6.42 -8.61
N GLU A 72 8.95 6.06 -8.95
CA GLU A 72 8.19 6.71 -10.00
C GLU A 72 8.00 8.19 -9.71
N ARG A 73 7.63 8.51 -8.46
CA ARG A 73 7.46 9.90 -8.04
C ARG A 73 8.77 10.67 -8.15
N LYS A 74 9.87 10.05 -7.76
CA LYS A 74 11.19 10.68 -7.80
C LYS A 74 11.68 10.90 -9.22
N GLY A 75 11.30 10.01 -10.13
CA GLY A 75 11.68 10.09 -11.53
C GLY A 75 10.85 11.04 -12.36
N ALA A 76 9.78 11.57 -11.80
CA ALA A 76 8.88 12.45 -12.54
C ALA A 76 9.42 13.93 -12.60
#